data_21ae4b087b49b31d9fb110d22f3d27a4
#
_entry.id   21ae4b087b49b31d9fb110d22f3d27a4
#
_cell.length_a   1.000
_cell.length_b   1.000
_cell.length_c   1.000
_cell.angle_alpha   90.00
_cell.angle_beta   90.00
_cell.angle_gamma   90.00
#
_symmetry.space_group_name_H-M   'P 1'
#
loop_
_entity.id
_entity.type
_entity.pdbx_description
1 polymer ?
#
loop_
_entity_poly.entity_id
_entity_poly.type
_entity_poly.pdbx_seq_one_letter_code
_entity_poly.pdbx_strand_id
1 'polypeptide(L)'
;MDYLERLCRFVANTQWEDIPQAVRDRTCAIVLDTLPVMAWGMRTPQLQALAAQQMAFGSSGPCWVVGLEKTTNRIDAAMLNGIAGAWLDFDEGNFLANGHPGIQVIPAALAVAQERGLSGREFLTAVALSYEVVARIGMATTIKLIINPHGTFGVVGAALATARLMGVATSEYRNLASLAASSCVATNRHTMLDGATVRNWYAGHSGYMGQMAVRLVQSGFTGPSDGVNTTFSLVLGDGFNGEVAVQDLGQRWLLTEGYLKLYPTARYVHSAIDALHDLQAKAPRTIAIDEVADMEVRAYRLAAYLSTQRPKDWFGARFSIPFALATLMVGERSGLDAFVDEAVNDPRIVNLASKIRVIEEPSFSAVYPAQQRVDLSLTTLGGACFHGQCTTTSGEPDRPHSDEALLRKFNDLAIPLWGESAASELRNAVLNMPACPDVSKLLHFLP
;
A
#
# COMPACT_ATOMS: atom_id res chain seq x y z
N MET A 1 15.60 27.57 -8.31
CA MET A 1 14.50 26.90 -7.59
C MET A 1 15.00 25.52 -7.20
N ASP A 2 15.03 25.23 -5.89
CA ASP A 2 15.48 23.94 -5.40
C ASP A 2 14.41 22.83 -5.61
N TYR A 3 14.76 21.59 -5.29
CA TYR A 3 13.91 20.44 -5.52
C TYR A 3 12.56 20.53 -4.78
N LEU A 4 12.59 21.01 -3.50
CA LEU A 4 11.39 21.05 -2.67
C LEU A 4 10.36 22.06 -3.21
N GLU A 5 10.84 23.23 -3.61
CA GLU A 5 10.00 24.24 -4.26
C GLU A 5 9.41 23.72 -5.60
N ARG A 6 10.20 22.94 -6.37
CA ARG A 6 9.73 22.32 -7.63
C ARG A 6 8.61 21.31 -7.36
N LEU A 7 8.77 20.42 -6.37
CA LEU A 7 7.73 19.46 -5.96
C LEU A 7 6.47 20.17 -5.45
N CYS A 8 6.62 21.19 -4.62
CA CYS A 8 5.50 21.98 -4.10
C CYS A 8 4.71 22.66 -5.21
N ARG A 9 5.38 23.34 -6.15
CA ARG A 9 4.72 23.98 -7.29
C ARG A 9 4.10 22.97 -8.26
N PHE A 10 4.69 21.81 -8.42
CA PHE A 10 4.10 20.73 -9.22
C PHE A 10 2.73 20.35 -8.65
N VAL A 11 2.60 20.14 -7.32
CA VAL A 11 1.31 19.83 -6.70
C VAL A 11 0.35 21.01 -6.75
N ALA A 12 0.82 22.24 -6.52
CA ALA A 12 -0.05 23.40 -6.45
C ALA A 12 -0.62 23.82 -7.81
N ASN A 13 0.16 23.72 -8.89
CA ASN A 13 -0.14 24.40 -10.17
C ASN A 13 -0.60 23.44 -11.27
N THR A 14 -0.23 22.15 -11.25
CA THR A 14 -0.62 21.18 -12.28
C THR A 14 -2.13 20.98 -12.27
N GLN A 15 -2.78 21.12 -13.43
CA GLN A 15 -4.22 20.94 -13.57
C GLN A 15 -4.55 19.52 -14.05
N TRP A 16 -5.82 19.13 -13.95
CA TRP A 16 -6.29 17.84 -14.43
C TRP A 16 -5.92 17.59 -15.91
N GLU A 17 -6.02 18.60 -16.72
CA GLU A 17 -5.74 18.56 -18.15
C GLU A 17 -4.26 18.32 -18.46
N ASP A 18 -3.35 18.70 -17.56
CA ASP A 18 -1.90 18.50 -17.69
C ASP A 18 -1.47 17.06 -17.34
N ILE A 19 -2.33 16.28 -16.68
CA ILE A 19 -2.04 14.90 -16.28
C ILE A 19 -2.29 13.96 -17.46
N PRO A 20 -1.32 13.11 -17.88
CA PRO A 20 -1.51 12.15 -18.97
C PRO A 20 -2.66 11.18 -18.69
N GLN A 21 -3.37 10.75 -19.75
CA GLN A 21 -4.54 9.85 -19.61
C GLN A 21 -4.18 8.56 -18.87
N ALA A 22 -3.05 7.94 -19.18
CA ALA A 22 -2.61 6.72 -18.50
C ALA A 22 -2.44 6.90 -16.97
N VAL A 23 -2.00 8.10 -16.54
CA VAL A 23 -1.88 8.44 -15.11
C VAL A 23 -3.27 8.60 -14.48
N ARG A 24 -4.20 9.26 -15.19
CA ARG A 24 -5.59 9.42 -14.73
C ARG A 24 -6.27 8.07 -14.54
N ASP A 25 -6.14 7.18 -15.55
CA ASP A 25 -6.72 5.83 -15.52
C ASP A 25 -6.10 5.01 -14.38
N ARG A 26 -4.77 5.08 -14.22
CA ARG A 26 -4.09 4.38 -13.13
C ARG A 26 -4.51 4.89 -11.76
N THR A 27 -4.74 6.21 -11.62
CA THR A 27 -5.23 6.80 -10.37
C THR A 27 -6.62 6.26 -10.01
N CYS A 28 -7.53 6.19 -10.99
CA CYS A 28 -8.86 5.57 -10.81
C CYS A 28 -8.74 4.10 -10.39
N ALA A 29 -7.85 3.34 -11.03
CA ALA A 29 -7.62 1.93 -10.71
C ALA A 29 -7.10 1.73 -9.27
N ILE A 30 -6.17 2.58 -8.81
CA ILE A 30 -5.66 2.55 -7.43
C ILE A 30 -6.77 2.88 -6.43
N VAL A 31 -7.59 3.90 -6.70
CA VAL A 31 -8.74 4.23 -5.84
C VAL A 31 -9.73 3.07 -5.79
N LEU A 32 -10.06 2.47 -6.94
CA LEU A 32 -10.95 1.33 -7.02
C LEU A 32 -10.45 0.12 -6.24
N ASP A 33 -9.16 -0.17 -6.33
CA ASP A 33 -8.50 -1.25 -5.59
C ASP A 33 -8.52 -1.01 -4.07
N THR A 34 -8.36 0.25 -3.65
CA THR A 34 -8.19 0.64 -2.25
C THR A 34 -9.50 0.62 -1.45
N LEU A 35 -10.64 1.01 -2.05
CA LEU A 35 -11.91 1.15 -1.32
C LEU A 35 -12.41 -0.17 -0.68
N PRO A 36 -12.50 -1.31 -1.39
CA PRO A 36 -12.93 -2.56 -0.77
C PRO A 36 -11.90 -3.10 0.24
N VAL A 37 -10.60 -2.82 0.06
CA VAL A 37 -9.57 -3.18 1.04
C VAL A 37 -9.76 -2.41 2.34
N MET A 38 -10.08 -1.11 2.28
CA MET A 38 -10.44 -0.31 3.46
C MET A 38 -11.68 -0.90 4.16
N ALA A 39 -12.73 -1.20 3.39
CA ALA A 39 -13.97 -1.74 3.97
C ALA A 39 -13.76 -3.07 4.69
N TRP A 40 -12.99 -3.99 4.12
CA TRP A 40 -12.64 -5.25 4.78
C TRP A 40 -11.81 -5.03 6.05
N GLY A 41 -10.79 -4.16 6.00
CA GLY A 41 -10.01 -3.82 7.19
C GLY A 41 -10.88 -3.27 8.30
N MET A 42 -11.85 -2.40 7.98
CA MET A 42 -12.75 -1.79 8.95
C MET A 42 -13.69 -2.80 9.65
N ARG A 43 -13.95 -3.96 9.05
CA ARG A 43 -14.76 -5.02 9.68
C ARG A 43 -14.06 -5.75 10.82
N THR A 44 -12.78 -5.51 11.03
CA THR A 44 -12.04 -6.17 12.12
C THR A 44 -12.44 -5.61 13.49
N PRO A 45 -12.50 -6.46 14.55
CA PRO A 45 -12.93 -6.02 15.88
C PRO A 45 -12.12 -4.83 16.41
N GLN A 46 -10.82 -4.78 16.12
CA GLN A 46 -9.93 -3.71 16.58
C GLN A 46 -10.30 -2.37 15.94
N LEU A 47 -10.58 -2.35 14.63
CA LEU A 47 -10.95 -1.12 13.91
C LEU A 47 -12.34 -0.65 14.30
N GLN A 48 -13.30 -1.57 14.50
CA GLN A 48 -14.63 -1.22 14.99
C GLN A 48 -14.56 -0.63 16.40
N ALA A 49 -13.76 -1.22 17.28
CA ALA A 49 -13.56 -0.69 18.64
C ALA A 49 -12.92 0.70 18.61
N LEU A 50 -11.88 0.91 17.79
CA LEU A 50 -11.25 2.23 17.64
C LEU A 50 -12.23 3.26 17.08
N ALA A 51 -12.98 2.94 16.03
CA ALA A 51 -13.99 3.82 15.46
C ALA A 51 -15.08 4.19 16.49
N ALA A 52 -15.56 3.23 17.25
CA ALA A 52 -16.53 3.46 18.31
C ALA A 52 -15.99 4.41 19.40
N GLN A 53 -14.74 4.27 19.81
CA GLN A 53 -14.09 5.18 20.77
C GLN A 53 -13.98 6.59 20.21
N GLN A 54 -13.53 6.77 18.95
CA GLN A 54 -13.44 8.10 18.34
C GLN A 54 -14.81 8.79 18.27
N MET A 55 -15.86 8.05 17.90
CA MET A 55 -17.21 8.60 17.85
C MET A 55 -17.75 8.95 19.24
N ALA A 56 -17.39 8.18 20.27
CA ALA A 56 -17.77 8.46 21.65
C ALA A 56 -17.14 9.75 22.20
N PHE A 57 -15.98 10.16 21.68
CA PHE A 57 -15.36 11.47 21.99
C PHE A 57 -16.01 12.67 21.28
N GLY A 58 -17.16 12.45 20.62
CA GLY A 58 -17.93 13.52 19.96
C GLY A 58 -17.44 13.86 18.56
N SER A 59 -16.66 12.97 17.93
CA SER A 59 -16.27 13.14 16.54
C SER A 59 -17.50 13.08 15.62
N SER A 60 -17.78 14.16 14.89
CA SER A 60 -18.90 14.25 13.96
C SER A 60 -18.50 15.02 12.69
N GLY A 61 -19.12 14.70 11.56
CA GLY A 61 -18.87 15.34 10.28
C GLY A 61 -19.39 14.52 9.11
N PRO A 62 -19.23 14.98 7.87
CA PRO A 62 -19.81 14.36 6.68
C PRO A 62 -18.90 13.28 6.04
N CYS A 63 -17.72 12.99 6.60
CA CYS A 63 -16.74 12.13 5.95
C CYS A 63 -16.99 10.67 6.29
N TRP A 64 -17.11 9.81 5.29
CA TRP A 64 -17.37 8.39 5.44
C TRP A 64 -16.19 7.64 6.04
N VAL A 65 -16.49 6.78 7.00
CA VAL A 65 -15.61 5.69 7.42
C VAL A 65 -15.96 4.49 6.55
N VAL A 66 -15.13 4.20 5.57
CA VAL A 66 -15.39 3.17 4.55
C VAL A 66 -15.54 1.79 5.19
N GLY A 67 -16.67 1.14 4.95
CA GLY A 67 -17.01 -0.15 5.58
C GLY A 67 -17.79 -0.05 6.89
N LEU A 68 -18.14 1.17 7.32
CA LEU A 68 -19.13 1.44 8.36
C LEU A 68 -20.21 2.37 7.80
N GLU A 69 -21.47 2.16 8.21
CA GLU A 69 -22.60 3.07 7.91
C GLU A 69 -22.52 4.32 8.80
N LYS A 70 -21.35 4.95 8.88
CA LYS A 70 -21.10 6.09 9.76
C LYS A 70 -20.19 7.10 9.12
N THR A 71 -20.41 8.35 9.48
CA THR A 71 -19.58 9.48 9.11
C THR A 71 -18.94 10.11 10.34
N THR A 72 -17.84 10.81 10.13
CA THR A 72 -17.09 11.51 11.17
C THR A 72 -16.41 12.75 10.58
N ASN A 73 -15.64 13.51 11.38
CA ASN A 73 -14.84 14.61 10.86
C ASN A 73 -13.72 14.08 9.92
N ARG A 74 -13.18 14.96 9.07
CA ARG A 74 -12.20 14.58 8.05
C ARG A 74 -10.90 13.98 8.61
N ILE A 75 -10.47 14.42 9.81
CA ILE A 75 -9.21 13.94 10.42
C ILE A 75 -9.35 12.49 10.86
N ASP A 76 -10.44 12.19 11.57
CA ASP A 76 -10.73 10.84 12.04
C ASP A 76 -11.07 9.90 10.88
N ALA A 77 -11.79 10.39 9.86
CA ALA A 77 -12.05 9.60 8.64
C ALA A 77 -10.74 9.25 7.92
N ALA A 78 -9.83 10.22 7.72
CA ALA A 78 -8.54 9.98 7.10
C ALA A 78 -7.70 8.97 7.88
N MET A 79 -7.69 9.09 9.21
CA MET A 79 -6.99 8.18 10.11
C MET A 79 -7.56 6.76 10.04
N LEU A 80 -8.86 6.61 10.27
CA LEU A 80 -9.53 5.29 10.33
C LEU A 80 -9.43 4.56 9.00
N ASN A 81 -9.72 5.24 7.89
CA ASN A 81 -9.62 4.68 6.55
C ASN A 81 -8.17 4.29 6.19
N GLY A 82 -7.19 5.09 6.61
CA GLY A 82 -5.77 4.78 6.41
C GLY A 82 -5.31 3.53 7.16
N ILE A 83 -5.73 3.38 8.44
CA ILE A 83 -5.45 2.17 9.22
C ILE A 83 -6.13 0.96 8.57
N ALA A 84 -7.41 1.11 8.23
CA ALA A 84 -8.22 0.03 7.65
C ALA A 84 -7.65 -0.48 6.32
N GLY A 85 -7.24 0.42 5.43
CA GLY A 85 -6.67 0.04 4.14
C GLY A 85 -5.31 -0.66 4.24
N ALA A 86 -4.51 -0.37 5.27
CA ALA A 86 -3.25 -1.06 5.53
C ALA A 86 -3.42 -2.38 6.29
N TRP A 87 -4.61 -2.66 6.85
CA TRP A 87 -4.86 -3.77 7.78
C TRP A 87 -4.59 -5.15 7.18
N LEU A 88 -4.95 -5.31 5.92
CA LEU A 88 -4.87 -6.59 5.22
C LEU A 88 -3.55 -6.79 4.46
N ASP A 89 -2.68 -5.78 4.42
CA ASP A 89 -1.48 -5.74 3.56
C ASP A 89 -1.82 -6.07 2.09
N PHE A 90 -2.99 -5.59 1.62
CA PHE A 90 -3.54 -5.87 0.31
C PHE A 90 -3.68 -4.61 -0.57
N ASP A 91 -3.24 -3.48 -0.04
CA ASP A 91 -3.16 -2.19 -0.69
C ASP A 91 -2.06 -2.15 -1.78
N GLU A 92 -2.19 -1.20 -2.71
CA GLU A 92 -1.20 -0.95 -3.76
C GLU A 92 0.19 -0.63 -3.18
N GLY A 93 1.21 -0.59 -4.04
CA GLY A 93 2.51 -0.11 -3.64
C GLY A 93 3.40 0.24 -4.82
N ASN A 94 4.61 0.72 -4.49
CA ASN A 94 5.58 1.14 -5.47
C ASN A 94 7.00 0.86 -4.94
N PHE A 95 7.79 0.09 -5.67
CA PHE A 95 9.15 -0.25 -5.25
C PHE A 95 10.07 0.96 -5.20
N LEU A 96 9.94 1.89 -6.15
CA LEU A 96 10.74 3.11 -6.17
C LEU A 96 10.39 4.03 -5.00
N ALA A 97 9.12 4.04 -4.59
CA ALA A 97 8.67 4.75 -3.40
C ALA A 97 9.11 4.09 -2.09
N ASN A 98 9.71 2.91 -2.14
CA ASN A 98 9.98 2.05 -0.98
C ASN A 98 8.73 1.73 -0.15
N GLY A 99 7.50 1.85 -0.69
CA GLY A 99 6.30 1.70 0.12
C GLY A 99 4.98 1.80 -0.66
N HIS A 100 3.96 2.28 0.02
CA HIS A 100 2.57 2.29 -0.42
C HIS A 100 2.01 3.73 -0.39
N PRO A 101 2.25 4.55 -1.44
CA PRO A 101 1.81 5.95 -1.46
C PRO A 101 0.29 6.12 -1.41
N GLY A 102 -0.47 5.27 -2.14
CA GLY A 102 -1.92 5.40 -2.29
C GLY A 102 -2.65 5.36 -0.96
N ILE A 103 -2.38 4.34 -0.14
CA ILE A 103 -3.08 4.21 1.15
C ILE A 103 -2.75 5.33 2.14
N GLN A 104 -1.66 6.04 1.96
CA GLN A 104 -1.29 7.17 2.82
C GLN A 104 -1.89 8.49 2.32
N VAL A 105 -2.20 8.61 1.02
CA VAL A 105 -2.72 9.84 0.39
C VAL A 105 -4.24 9.80 0.20
N ILE A 106 -4.78 8.70 -0.32
CA ILE A 106 -6.20 8.57 -0.68
C ILE A 106 -7.14 8.88 0.50
N PRO A 107 -6.93 8.33 1.73
CA PRO A 107 -7.82 8.61 2.85
C PRO A 107 -7.91 10.09 3.21
N ALA A 108 -6.76 10.79 3.18
CA ALA A 108 -6.70 12.22 3.48
C ALA A 108 -7.41 13.05 2.40
N ALA A 109 -7.14 12.75 1.13
CA ALA A 109 -7.77 13.44 0.00
C ALA A 109 -9.28 13.18 -0.06
N LEU A 110 -9.72 11.93 0.14
CA LEU A 110 -11.12 11.54 0.14
C LEU A 110 -11.91 12.30 1.22
N ALA A 111 -11.38 12.34 2.44
CA ALA A 111 -12.05 13.02 3.55
C ALA A 111 -12.23 14.53 3.30
N VAL A 112 -11.21 15.21 2.73
CA VAL A 112 -11.36 16.64 2.36
C VAL A 112 -12.34 16.83 1.22
N ALA A 113 -12.27 15.98 0.19
CA ALA A 113 -13.17 16.06 -0.96
C ALA A 113 -14.62 15.86 -0.53
N GLN A 114 -14.90 14.95 0.39
CA GLN A 114 -16.22 14.72 0.95
C GLN A 114 -16.71 15.91 1.82
N GLU A 115 -15.85 16.41 2.73
CA GLU A 115 -16.21 17.56 3.59
C GLU A 115 -16.59 18.79 2.78
N ARG A 116 -15.92 18.99 1.63
CA ARG A 116 -16.09 20.19 0.80
C ARG A 116 -16.99 20.00 -0.40
N GLY A 117 -17.52 18.81 -0.66
CA GLY A 117 -18.33 18.50 -1.84
C GLY A 117 -17.57 18.74 -3.15
N LEU A 118 -16.28 18.37 -3.21
CA LEU A 118 -15.44 18.61 -4.37
C LEU A 118 -15.69 17.59 -5.47
N SER A 119 -15.36 17.98 -6.72
CA SER A 119 -15.48 17.11 -7.88
C SER A 119 -14.48 15.94 -7.87
N GLY A 120 -14.82 14.89 -8.60
CA GLY A 120 -13.91 13.76 -8.81
C GLY A 120 -12.60 14.16 -9.49
N ARG A 121 -12.60 15.18 -10.37
CA ARG A 121 -11.36 15.70 -10.98
C ARG A 121 -10.45 16.33 -9.95
N GLU A 122 -10.98 17.16 -9.05
CA GLU A 122 -10.18 17.77 -7.98
C GLU A 122 -9.58 16.71 -7.06
N PHE A 123 -10.41 15.73 -6.65
CA PHE A 123 -9.96 14.61 -5.82
C PHE A 123 -8.85 13.80 -6.49
N LEU A 124 -9.08 13.32 -7.73
CA LEU A 124 -8.12 12.50 -8.46
C LEU A 124 -6.83 13.27 -8.77
N THR A 125 -6.93 14.57 -9.08
CA THR A 125 -5.75 15.43 -9.28
C THR A 125 -4.91 15.47 -8.01
N ALA A 126 -5.52 15.72 -6.86
CA ALA A 126 -4.81 15.75 -5.58
C ALA A 126 -4.16 14.41 -5.25
N VAL A 127 -4.86 13.30 -5.50
CA VAL A 127 -4.32 11.95 -5.31
C VAL A 127 -3.12 11.71 -6.21
N ALA A 128 -3.27 11.93 -7.53
CA ALA A 128 -2.21 11.66 -8.50
C ALA A 128 -0.93 12.43 -8.20
N LEU A 129 -1.04 13.76 -7.98
CA LEU A 129 0.11 14.62 -7.75
C LEU A 129 0.79 14.34 -6.41
N SER A 130 0.02 14.07 -5.37
CA SER A 130 0.57 13.80 -4.04
C SER A 130 1.15 12.40 -3.93
N TYR A 131 0.55 11.39 -4.57
CA TYR A 131 1.16 10.09 -4.76
C TYR A 131 2.53 10.21 -5.44
N GLU A 132 2.58 10.95 -6.54
CA GLU A 132 3.82 11.19 -7.29
C GLU A 132 4.91 11.79 -6.41
N VAL A 133 4.57 12.80 -5.59
CA VAL A 133 5.56 13.41 -4.67
C VAL A 133 6.04 12.42 -3.62
N VAL A 134 5.15 11.60 -3.03
CA VAL A 134 5.55 10.54 -2.08
C VAL A 134 6.52 9.56 -2.74
N ALA A 135 6.18 9.11 -3.95
CA ALA A 135 7.01 8.15 -4.68
C ALA A 135 8.40 8.74 -5.00
N ARG A 136 8.46 10.01 -5.39
CA ARG A 136 9.70 10.72 -5.70
C ARG A 136 10.57 10.96 -4.47
N ILE A 137 9.99 11.34 -3.34
CA ILE A 137 10.72 11.47 -2.07
C ILE A 137 11.28 10.09 -1.66
N GLY A 138 10.49 9.03 -1.78
CA GLY A 138 10.94 7.67 -1.50
C GLY A 138 12.07 7.21 -2.40
N MET A 139 11.97 7.45 -3.72
CA MET A 139 13.02 7.13 -4.71
C MET A 139 14.34 7.89 -4.44
N ALA A 140 14.22 9.13 -3.96
CA ALA A 140 15.37 9.97 -3.65
C ALA A 140 16.04 9.65 -2.31
N THR A 141 15.40 8.81 -1.46
CA THR A 141 15.85 8.50 -0.11
C THR A 141 16.52 7.13 -0.04
N THR A 142 17.73 7.06 0.49
CA THR A 142 18.33 5.81 0.96
C THR A 142 17.80 5.52 2.37
N ILE A 143 16.59 4.94 2.45
CA ILE A 143 15.95 4.66 3.75
C ILE A 143 16.69 3.55 4.52
N LYS A 144 16.88 3.72 5.84
CA LYS A 144 17.47 2.68 6.67
C LYS A 144 16.63 1.41 6.65
N LEU A 145 17.28 0.25 6.54
CA LEU A 145 16.62 -1.05 6.40
C LEU A 145 15.61 -1.33 7.54
N ILE A 146 15.91 -0.85 8.76
CA ILE A 146 15.05 -1.03 9.93
C ILE A 146 13.74 -0.23 9.84
N ILE A 147 13.70 0.85 9.08
CA ILE A 147 12.53 1.74 8.98
C ILE A 147 11.45 1.10 8.09
N ASN A 148 10.22 1.07 8.59
CA ASN A 148 9.03 0.79 7.77
C ASN A 148 8.59 2.10 7.10
N PRO A 149 8.41 2.15 5.77
CA PRO A 149 8.13 3.42 5.08
C PRO A 149 6.71 3.98 5.31
N HIS A 150 5.77 3.20 5.84
CA HIS A 150 4.47 3.75 6.26
C HIS A 150 4.65 4.74 7.40
N GLY A 151 3.90 5.84 7.37
CA GLY A 151 3.99 6.90 8.38
C GLY A 151 5.19 7.85 8.19
N THR A 152 5.94 7.71 7.08
CA THR A 152 7.10 8.55 6.74
C THR A 152 6.77 9.50 5.57
N PHE A 153 7.20 9.18 4.36
CA PHE A 153 6.97 10.01 3.16
C PHE A 153 5.49 10.37 2.93
N GLY A 154 4.59 9.45 3.26
CA GLY A 154 3.15 9.60 3.10
C GLY A 154 2.55 10.77 3.88
N VAL A 155 3.15 11.17 5.00
CA VAL A 155 2.70 12.37 5.75
C VAL A 155 2.81 13.63 4.89
N VAL A 156 3.90 13.76 4.12
CA VAL A 156 4.10 14.87 3.19
C VAL A 156 3.05 14.84 2.07
N GLY A 157 2.81 13.67 1.47
CA GLY A 157 1.79 13.53 0.43
C GLY A 157 0.38 13.82 0.93
N ALA A 158 0.00 13.28 2.08
CA ALA A 158 -1.29 13.56 2.71
C ALA A 158 -1.49 15.06 3.02
N ALA A 159 -0.43 15.74 3.48
CA ALA A 159 -0.46 17.18 3.74
C ALA A 159 -0.64 17.99 2.45
N LEU A 160 0.10 17.65 1.39
CA LEU A 160 0.01 18.34 0.09
C LEU A 160 -1.35 18.11 -0.58
N ALA A 161 -1.90 16.88 -0.54
CA ALA A 161 -3.24 16.59 -1.03
C ALA A 161 -4.31 17.41 -0.28
N THR A 162 -4.20 17.43 1.06
CA THR A 162 -5.08 18.22 1.92
C THR A 162 -5.00 19.71 1.58
N ALA A 163 -3.80 20.27 1.46
CA ALA A 163 -3.59 21.68 1.16
C ALA A 163 -4.19 22.09 -0.19
N ARG A 164 -3.97 21.25 -1.21
CA ARG A 164 -4.52 21.49 -2.54
C ARG A 164 -6.06 21.55 -2.52
N LEU A 165 -6.68 20.54 -1.94
CA LEU A 165 -8.14 20.44 -1.85
C LEU A 165 -8.76 21.51 -0.93
N MET A 166 -8.00 22.01 0.03
CA MET A 166 -8.43 23.11 0.91
C MET A 166 -8.17 24.50 0.32
N GLY A 167 -7.47 24.61 -0.81
CA GLY A 167 -7.13 25.90 -1.42
C GLY A 167 -6.12 26.71 -0.60
N VAL A 168 -5.18 26.04 0.06
CA VAL A 168 -4.07 26.71 0.77
C VAL A 168 -3.19 27.45 -0.23
N ALA A 169 -2.71 28.64 0.13
CA ALA A 169 -1.86 29.44 -0.74
C ALA A 169 -0.57 28.70 -1.11
N THR A 170 -0.16 28.77 -2.38
CA THR A 170 1.04 28.07 -2.90
C THR A 170 2.31 28.46 -2.13
N SER A 171 2.39 29.69 -1.62
CA SER A 171 3.53 30.16 -0.80
C SER A 171 3.73 29.34 0.49
N GLU A 172 2.68 28.68 1.00
CA GLU A 172 2.72 27.90 2.22
C GLU A 172 3.16 26.44 2.00
N TYR A 173 3.17 25.95 0.76
CA TYR A 173 3.41 24.53 0.46
C TYR A 173 4.80 24.05 0.90
N ARG A 174 5.82 24.89 0.74
CA ARG A 174 7.18 24.56 1.20
C ARG A 174 7.24 24.41 2.73
N ASN A 175 6.68 25.36 3.45
CA ASN A 175 6.57 25.32 4.90
C ASN A 175 5.79 24.07 5.36
N LEU A 176 4.66 23.80 4.69
CA LEU A 176 3.81 22.66 4.96
C LEU A 176 4.55 21.33 4.74
N ALA A 177 5.24 21.16 3.61
CA ALA A 177 5.98 19.93 3.30
C ALA A 177 7.10 19.68 4.34
N SER A 178 7.82 20.73 4.73
CA SER A 178 8.87 20.67 5.74
C SER A 178 8.33 20.34 7.14
N LEU A 179 7.22 20.96 7.55
CA LEU A 179 6.54 20.68 8.81
C LEU A 179 5.99 19.24 8.82
N ALA A 180 5.34 18.81 7.74
CA ALA A 180 4.80 17.47 7.60
C ALA A 180 5.89 16.40 7.70
N ALA A 181 7.02 16.58 7.02
CA ALA A 181 8.16 15.67 7.11
C ALA A 181 8.70 15.56 8.53
N SER A 182 8.75 16.68 9.27
CA SER A 182 9.21 16.70 10.67
C SER A 182 8.22 16.07 11.66
N SER A 183 6.99 15.78 11.19
CA SER A 183 5.91 15.19 11.99
C SER A 183 5.68 13.70 11.70
N CYS A 184 6.55 13.07 10.91
CA CYS A 184 6.47 11.64 10.63
C CYS A 184 6.86 10.81 11.86
N VAL A 185 6.47 9.53 11.88
CA VAL A 185 6.79 8.62 12.98
C VAL A 185 8.07 7.84 12.71
N ALA A 186 8.83 7.55 13.78
CA ALA A 186 9.96 6.63 13.75
C ALA A 186 9.44 5.18 13.80
N THR A 187 9.12 4.64 12.63
CA THR A 187 8.57 3.29 12.47
C THR A 187 9.67 2.23 12.47
N ASN A 188 9.32 0.96 12.62
CA ASN A 188 10.28 -0.12 12.44
C ASN A 188 9.66 -1.35 11.73
N ARG A 189 10.50 -2.10 11.01
CA ARG A 189 10.07 -3.30 10.27
C ARG A 189 9.82 -4.52 11.15
N HIS A 190 10.37 -4.57 12.37
CA HIS A 190 10.11 -5.71 13.27
C HIS A 190 8.65 -5.84 13.63
N THR A 191 7.88 -4.74 13.63
CA THR A 191 6.44 -4.79 13.92
C THR A 191 5.69 -5.76 13.02
N MET A 192 6.05 -5.86 11.73
CA MET A 192 5.38 -6.80 10.82
C MET A 192 5.81 -8.25 11.07
N LEU A 193 7.08 -8.51 11.41
CA LEU A 193 7.58 -9.86 11.70
C LEU A 193 7.06 -10.40 13.02
N ASP A 194 6.85 -9.50 14.00
CA ASP A 194 6.31 -9.83 15.31
C ASP A 194 4.79 -9.98 15.32
N GLY A 195 4.11 -9.75 14.18
CA GLY A 195 2.65 -9.73 14.10
C GLY A 195 2.02 -8.52 14.82
N ALA A 196 2.79 -7.45 15.08
CA ALA A 196 2.34 -6.29 15.83
C ALA A 196 1.50 -5.34 14.96
N THR A 197 0.19 -5.29 15.20
CA THR A 197 -0.80 -4.54 14.41
C THR A 197 -0.60 -3.02 14.45
N VAL A 198 0.26 -2.48 15.34
CA VAL A 198 0.67 -1.06 15.32
C VAL A 198 1.27 -0.63 13.97
N ARG A 199 1.79 -1.57 13.17
CA ARG A 199 2.24 -1.29 11.80
C ARG A 199 1.15 -0.64 10.95
N ASN A 200 -0.10 -1.02 11.15
CA ASN A 200 -1.22 -0.49 10.37
C ASN A 200 -1.60 0.94 10.76
N TRP A 201 -1.36 1.31 12.02
CA TRP A 201 -1.47 2.69 12.49
C TRP A 201 -0.60 3.65 11.68
N TYR A 202 0.56 3.23 11.19
CA TYR A 202 1.48 4.10 10.45
C TYR A 202 0.84 4.74 9.21
N ALA A 203 -0.01 3.99 8.46
CA ALA A 203 -0.72 4.56 7.33
C ALA A 203 -1.81 5.57 7.77
N GLY A 204 -2.55 5.23 8.84
CA GLY A 204 -3.52 6.15 9.44
C GLY A 204 -2.87 7.41 9.99
N HIS A 205 -1.68 7.29 10.58
CA HIS A 205 -0.89 8.45 11.03
C HIS A 205 -0.59 9.41 9.88
N SER A 206 -0.27 8.90 8.68
CA SER A 206 -0.04 9.77 7.52
C SER A 206 -1.28 10.61 7.19
N GLY A 207 -2.46 10.02 7.17
CA GLY A 207 -3.71 10.74 6.97
C GLY A 207 -3.99 11.76 8.06
N TYR A 208 -3.87 11.34 9.33
CA TYR A 208 -4.07 12.19 10.51
C TYR A 208 -3.11 13.39 10.52
N MET A 209 -1.81 13.13 10.44
CA MET A 209 -0.79 14.20 10.52
C MET A 209 -0.76 15.07 9.27
N GLY A 210 -1.07 14.52 8.09
CA GLY A 210 -1.22 15.33 6.88
C GLY A 210 -2.32 16.39 7.04
N GLN A 211 -3.46 16.03 7.62
CA GLN A 211 -4.54 16.95 7.94
C GLN A 211 -4.14 17.96 9.04
N MET A 212 -3.46 17.47 10.08
CA MET A 212 -2.99 18.32 11.19
C MET A 212 -1.91 19.30 10.75
N ALA A 213 -1.01 18.91 9.84
CA ALA A 213 0.03 19.79 9.31
C ALA A 213 -0.56 21.06 8.66
N VAL A 214 -1.66 20.91 7.90
CA VAL A 214 -2.37 22.06 7.32
C VAL A 214 -2.93 22.96 8.41
N ARG A 215 -3.56 22.41 9.46
CA ARG A 215 -4.04 23.22 10.59
C ARG A 215 -2.91 23.96 11.29
N LEU A 216 -1.78 23.29 11.51
CA LEU A 216 -0.62 23.90 12.15
C LEU A 216 -0.08 25.09 11.35
N VAL A 217 0.09 24.91 10.03
CA VAL A 217 0.54 26.01 9.16
C VAL A 217 -0.46 27.16 9.14
N GLN A 218 -1.76 26.89 9.03
CA GLN A 218 -2.81 27.91 9.11
C GLN A 218 -2.86 28.63 10.46
N SER A 219 -2.31 28.01 11.52
CA SER A 219 -2.16 28.62 12.87
C SER A 219 -0.82 29.32 13.05
N GLY A 220 0.01 29.45 12.01
CA GLY A 220 1.29 30.13 12.02
C GLY A 220 2.50 29.30 12.48
N PHE A 221 2.36 27.97 12.58
CA PHE A 221 3.50 27.10 12.83
C PHE A 221 4.40 26.98 11.61
N THR A 222 5.70 26.81 11.86
CA THR A 222 6.71 26.67 10.80
C THR A 222 7.52 25.39 10.96
N GLY A 223 7.86 24.77 9.81
CA GLY A 223 8.84 23.71 9.73
C GLY A 223 10.27 24.25 9.52
N PRO A 224 11.29 23.39 9.51
CA PRO A 224 12.65 23.78 9.13
C PRO A 224 12.70 24.20 7.67
N SER A 225 13.77 24.88 7.26
CA SER A 225 13.94 25.37 5.88
C SER A 225 13.87 24.25 4.82
N ASP A 226 14.33 23.04 5.16
CA ASP A 226 14.23 21.81 4.38
C ASP A 226 14.05 20.61 5.32
N GLY A 227 12.83 20.45 5.81
CA GLY A 227 12.46 19.33 6.69
C GLY A 227 12.44 17.98 5.98
N VAL A 228 12.19 17.98 4.67
CA VAL A 228 12.18 16.76 3.85
C VAL A 228 13.57 16.14 3.80
N ASN A 229 14.56 16.91 3.37
CA ASN A 229 15.94 16.43 3.34
C ASN A 229 16.43 16.07 4.75
N THR A 230 16.25 16.97 5.73
CA THR A 230 16.75 16.74 7.10
C THR A 230 16.17 15.44 7.69
N THR A 231 14.87 15.24 7.58
CA THR A 231 14.22 14.07 8.17
C THR A 231 14.60 12.78 7.44
N PHE A 232 14.52 12.79 6.11
CA PHE A 232 14.70 11.56 5.34
C PHE A 232 16.15 11.22 5.02
N SER A 233 17.08 12.19 5.10
CA SER A 233 18.51 11.95 4.95
C SER A 233 19.17 11.57 6.29
N LEU A 234 18.92 12.34 7.34
CA LEU A 234 19.72 12.23 8.59
C LEU A 234 19.05 11.36 9.65
N VAL A 235 17.71 11.39 9.76
CA VAL A 235 16.99 10.66 10.81
C VAL A 235 16.58 9.27 10.34
N LEU A 236 15.82 9.18 9.26
CA LEU A 236 15.23 7.92 8.77
C LEU A 236 16.02 7.24 7.66
N GLY A 237 16.98 7.94 7.08
CA GLY A 237 17.80 7.44 5.97
C GLY A 237 19.30 7.60 6.23
N ASP A 238 20.06 7.16 5.24
CA ASP A 238 21.51 7.29 5.13
C ASP A 238 21.90 8.22 3.95
N GLY A 239 20.92 8.93 3.37
CA GLY A 239 21.09 9.88 2.28
C GLY A 239 19.78 10.25 1.60
N PHE A 240 19.77 11.43 0.99
CA PHE A 240 18.68 11.96 0.18
C PHE A 240 19.25 12.76 -1.00
N ASN A 241 18.77 12.50 -2.22
CA ASN A 241 19.20 13.21 -3.41
C ASN A 241 18.03 14.00 -4.03
N GLY A 242 17.98 15.32 -3.75
CA GLY A 242 16.92 16.20 -4.25
C GLY A 242 16.80 16.26 -5.77
N GLU A 243 17.91 16.13 -6.53
CA GLU A 243 17.87 16.13 -7.99
C GLU A 243 17.17 14.88 -8.54
N VAL A 244 17.36 13.72 -7.90
CA VAL A 244 16.60 12.50 -8.22
C VAL A 244 15.10 12.68 -7.99
N ALA A 245 14.71 13.38 -6.91
CA ALA A 245 13.30 13.64 -6.61
C ALA A 245 12.59 14.44 -7.71
N VAL A 246 13.31 15.26 -8.47
CA VAL A 246 12.73 16.13 -9.51
C VAL A 246 13.14 15.78 -10.93
N GLN A 247 13.88 14.68 -11.10
CA GLN A 247 14.27 14.20 -12.42
C GLN A 247 13.02 13.87 -13.24
N ASP A 248 12.92 14.43 -14.44
CA ASP A 248 11.79 14.25 -15.37
C ASP A 248 10.40 14.49 -14.73
N LEU A 249 10.32 15.43 -13.75
CA LEU A 249 9.08 15.77 -13.06
C LEU A 249 8.03 16.29 -14.06
N GLY A 250 6.85 15.64 -14.07
CA GLY A 250 5.75 15.92 -14.99
C GLY A 250 5.88 15.22 -16.36
N GLN A 251 7.00 14.55 -16.65
CA GLN A 251 7.21 13.74 -17.86
C GLN A 251 7.16 12.25 -17.54
N ARG A 252 7.96 11.79 -16.56
CA ARG A 252 7.91 10.45 -15.99
C ARG A 252 7.01 10.46 -14.76
N TRP A 253 6.08 9.52 -14.67
CA TRP A 253 5.14 9.40 -13.59
C TRP A 253 5.33 8.07 -12.85
N LEU A 254 5.92 8.15 -11.65
CA LEU A 254 6.18 6.97 -10.82
C LEU A 254 4.88 6.29 -10.36
N LEU A 255 3.76 7.02 -10.33
CA LEU A 255 2.44 6.46 -10.06
C LEU A 255 2.09 5.31 -11.02
N THR A 256 2.46 5.42 -12.30
CA THR A 256 2.23 4.36 -13.28
C THR A 256 3.20 3.18 -13.14
N GLU A 257 4.28 3.36 -12.42
CA GLU A 257 5.30 2.34 -12.13
C GLU A 257 5.00 1.58 -10.81
N GLY A 258 3.88 1.85 -10.16
CA GLY A 258 3.39 1.11 -9.01
C GLY A 258 2.72 -0.21 -9.39
N TYR A 259 2.55 -1.10 -8.42
CA TYR A 259 1.90 -2.41 -8.56
C TYR A 259 0.57 -2.46 -7.79
N LEU A 260 -0.34 -3.35 -8.23
CA LEU A 260 -1.48 -3.81 -7.45
C LEU A 260 -1.21 -5.24 -6.98
N LYS A 261 -1.69 -5.61 -5.80
CA LYS A 261 -1.50 -6.95 -5.23
C LYS A 261 -2.68 -7.87 -5.56
N LEU A 262 -2.41 -9.13 -5.88
CA LEU A 262 -3.43 -10.18 -5.99
C LEU A 262 -3.46 -11.09 -4.75
N TYR A 263 -2.47 -10.97 -3.86
CA TYR A 263 -2.41 -11.72 -2.60
C TYR A 263 -2.29 -10.74 -1.43
N PRO A 264 -3.00 -10.99 -0.31
CA PRO A 264 -2.97 -10.13 0.87
C PRO A 264 -1.73 -10.39 1.74
N THR A 265 -0.54 -10.17 1.15
CA THR A 265 0.77 -10.40 1.77
C THR A 265 1.75 -9.28 1.45
N ALA A 266 2.88 -9.26 2.17
CA ALA A 266 3.99 -8.39 1.81
C ALA A 266 4.41 -8.61 0.35
N ARG A 267 4.70 -7.53 -0.36
CA ARG A 267 5.06 -7.60 -1.80
C ARG A 267 6.23 -8.55 -2.08
N TYR A 268 7.16 -8.66 -1.14
CA TYR A 268 8.33 -9.54 -1.28
C TYR A 268 7.99 -11.04 -1.26
N VAL A 269 6.79 -11.42 -0.79
CA VAL A 269 6.27 -12.79 -0.84
C VAL A 269 5.82 -13.15 -2.26
N HIS A 270 5.32 -12.17 -3.03
CA HIS A 270 4.73 -12.42 -4.37
C HIS A 270 5.72 -13.01 -5.35
N SER A 271 7.01 -12.62 -5.32
CA SER A 271 8.03 -13.23 -6.18
C SER A 271 8.26 -14.72 -5.91
N ALA A 272 8.11 -15.14 -4.64
CA ALA A 272 8.17 -16.56 -4.29
C ALA A 272 6.89 -17.30 -4.73
N ILE A 273 5.73 -16.66 -4.66
CA ILE A 273 4.47 -17.20 -5.21
C ILE A 273 4.58 -17.40 -6.73
N ASP A 274 5.11 -16.42 -7.44
CA ASP A 274 5.33 -16.52 -8.88
C ASP A 274 6.30 -17.66 -9.25
N ALA A 275 7.37 -17.85 -8.45
CA ALA A 275 8.31 -18.97 -8.63
C ALA A 275 7.64 -20.31 -8.36
N LEU A 276 6.70 -20.39 -7.39
CA LEU A 276 5.92 -21.61 -7.15
C LEU A 276 4.98 -21.91 -8.34
N HIS A 277 4.31 -20.90 -8.88
CA HIS A 277 3.46 -21.08 -10.06
C HIS A 277 4.27 -21.52 -11.29
N ASP A 278 5.47 -20.97 -11.50
CA ASP A 278 6.38 -21.38 -12.56
C ASP A 278 6.82 -22.84 -12.38
N LEU A 279 7.14 -23.29 -11.16
CA LEU A 279 7.43 -24.67 -10.85
C LEU A 279 6.24 -25.57 -11.16
N GLN A 280 5.04 -25.21 -10.70
CA GLN A 280 3.82 -26.00 -10.91
C GLN A 280 3.47 -26.12 -12.41
N ALA A 281 3.67 -25.06 -13.18
CA ALA A 281 3.43 -25.06 -14.64
C ALA A 281 4.40 -25.97 -15.40
N LYS A 282 5.64 -26.15 -14.91
CA LYS A 282 6.66 -26.99 -15.51
C LYS A 282 6.58 -28.44 -15.03
N ALA A 283 5.98 -28.68 -13.88
CA ALA A 283 5.87 -30.02 -13.33
C ALA A 283 4.94 -30.90 -14.19
N PRO A 284 5.28 -32.16 -14.47
CA PRO A 284 4.48 -33.05 -15.32
C PRO A 284 3.14 -33.46 -14.66
N ARG A 285 2.98 -33.21 -13.37
CA ARG A 285 1.78 -33.45 -12.57
C ARG A 285 1.75 -32.55 -11.35
N THR A 286 0.60 -32.46 -10.73
CA THR A 286 0.47 -31.84 -9.40
C THR A 286 1.33 -32.60 -8.37
N ILE A 287 2.11 -31.87 -7.57
CA ILE A 287 2.92 -32.43 -6.50
C ILE A 287 2.09 -32.40 -5.22
N ALA A 288 1.84 -33.57 -4.64
CA ALA A 288 1.08 -33.67 -3.40
C ALA A 288 1.95 -33.19 -2.21
N ILE A 289 1.32 -32.53 -1.23
CA ILE A 289 2.03 -31.92 -0.10
C ILE A 289 2.76 -32.93 0.79
N ASP A 290 2.23 -34.15 0.88
CA ASP A 290 2.84 -35.27 1.62
C ASP A 290 4.06 -35.86 0.91
N GLU A 291 4.21 -35.68 -0.39
CA GLU A 291 5.40 -36.05 -1.14
C GLU A 291 6.59 -35.10 -0.95
N VAL A 292 6.36 -33.88 -0.44
CA VAL A 292 7.44 -32.88 -0.27
C VAL A 292 8.37 -33.27 0.87
N ALA A 293 9.65 -33.46 0.52
CA ALA A 293 10.73 -33.70 1.48
C ALA A 293 11.33 -32.38 1.99
N ASP A 294 11.68 -31.48 1.07
CA ASP A 294 12.34 -30.21 1.33
C ASP A 294 12.03 -29.20 0.22
N MET A 295 12.03 -27.90 0.57
CA MET A 295 11.91 -26.80 -0.37
C MET A 295 12.90 -25.69 -0.01
N GLU A 296 13.69 -25.24 -0.97
CA GLU A 296 14.61 -24.12 -0.82
C GLU A 296 14.20 -22.96 -1.70
N VAL A 297 14.11 -21.77 -1.10
CA VAL A 297 13.81 -20.50 -1.77
C VAL A 297 15.03 -19.60 -1.67
N ARG A 298 15.73 -19.38 -2.77
CA ARG A 298 16.81 -18.39 -2.89
C ARG A 298 16.20 -17.07 -3.33
N ALA A 299 16.45 -16.01 -2.58
CA ALA A 299 15.78 -14.73 -2.79
C ALA A 299 16.71 -13.53 -2.55
N TYR A 300 16.34 -12.37 -3.05
CA TYR A 300 16.99 -11.13 -2.68
C TYR A 300 16.73 -10.80 -1.20
N ARG A 301 17.59 -9.97 -0.61
CA ARG A 301 17.67 -9.69 0.84
C ARG A 301 16.33 -9.40 1.51
N LEU A 302 15.50 -8.51 0.93
CA LEU A 302 14.21 -8.13 1.54
C LEU A 302 13.19 -9.27 1.53
N ALA A 303 13.22 -10.15 0.54
CA ALA A 303 12.39 -11.35 0.51
C ALA A 303 12.95 -12.40 1.49
N ALA A 304 14.28 -12.62 1.51
CA ALA A 304 14.92 -13.55 2.44
C ALA A 304 14.68 -13.18 3.92
N TYR A 305 14.43 -11.91 4.21
CA TYR A 305 14.07 -11.45 5.55
C TYR A 305 12.72 -12.01 6.04
N LEU A 306 11.84 -12.47 5.12
CA LEU A 306 10.51 -13.02 5.41
C LEU A 306 10.54 -14.56 5.54
N SER A 307 11.51 -15.10 6.28
CA SER A 307 11.82 -16.52 6.38
C SER A 307 11.15 -17.27 7.53
N THR A 308 10.29 -16.63 8.29
CA THR A 308 9.60 -17.22 9.45
C THR A 308 8.76 -18.42 9.03
N GLN A 309 9.11 -19.64 9.48
CA GLN A 309 8.37 -20.88 9.17
C GLN A 309 7.10 -21.04 10.01
N ARG A 310 7.03 -20.42 11.18
CA ARG A 310 5.90 -20.50 12.10
C ARG A 310 5.49 -19.11 12.60
N PRO A 311 4.69 -18.37 11.83
CA PRO A 311 4.14 -17.09 12.28
C PRO A 311 3.26 -17.30 13.51
N LYS A 312 3.20 -16.28 14.39
CA LYS A 312 2.44 -16.37 15.65
C LYS A 312 0.94 -16.21 15.45
N ASP A 313 0.55 -15.44 14.45
CA ASP A 313 -0.82 -15.02 14.20
C ASP A 313 -1.05 -14.74 12.70
N TRP A 314 -2.30 -14.45 12.38
CA TRP A 314 -2.74 -14.13 11.03
C TRP A 314 -2.00 -12.93 10.41
N PHE A 315 -1.59 -11.95 11.24
CA PHE A 315 -0.90 -10.76 10.70
C PHE A 315 0.55 -11.08 10.35
N GLY A 316 1.29 -11.76 11.25
CA GLY A 316 2.65 -12.24 10.98
C GLY A 316 2.72 -13.21 9.80
N ALA A 317 1.66 -13.99 9.56
CA ALA A 317 1.56 -14.91 8.43
C ALA A 317 1.67 -14.21 7.07
N ARG A 318 1.18 -12.97 6.94
CA ARG A 318 1.27 -12.15 5.71
C ARG A 318 2.70 -11.78 5.34
N PHE A 319 3.63 -11.91 6.29
CA PHE A 319 5.06 -11.62 6.16
C PHE A 319 5.93 -12.88 6.22
N SER A 320 5.39 -14.03 5.81
CA SER A 320 6.08 -15.32 5.80
C SER A 320 6.01 -15.97 4.43
N ILE A 321 7.16 -16.10 3.76
CA ILE A 321 7.28 -16.88 2.51
C ILE A 321 6.94 -18.35 2.76
N PRO A 322 7.52 -19.04 3.77
CA PRO A 322 7.19 -20.44 4.03
C PRO A 322 5.70 -20.69 4.24
N PHE A 323 5.04 -19.85 5.03
CA PHE A 323 3.61 -19.97 5.29
C PHE A 323 2.77 -19.75 4.03
N ALA A 324 3.07 -18.69 3.26
CA ALA A 324 2.33 -18.38 2.04
C ALA A 324 2.43 -19.49 0.99
N LEU A 325 3.63 -20.02 0.75
CA LEU A 325 3.83 -21.14 -0.20
C LEU A 325 3.14 -22.40 0.28
N ALA A 326 3.23 -22.72 1.57
CA ALA A 326 2.57 -23.89 2.15
C ALA A 326 1.04 -23.80 2.02
N THR A 327 0.47 -22.64 2.31
CA THR A 327 -0.98 -22.39 2.21
C THR A 327 -1.48 -22.56 0.76
N LEU A 328 -0.75 -22.02 -0.20
CA LEU A 328 -1.11 -22.15 -1.62
C LEU A 328 -0.97 -23.60 -2.12
N MET A 329 -0.01 -24.36 -1.63
CA MET A 329 0.15 -25.79 -2.00
C MET A 329 -0.91 -26.69 -1.36
N VAL A 330 -1.40 -26.36 -0.17
CA VAL A 330 -2.57 -27.04 0.42
C VAL A 330 -3.83 -26.79 -0.42
N GLY A 331 -3.93 -25.62 -1.08
CA GLY A 331 -4.87 -25.39 -2.19
C GLY A 331 -6.32 -25.12 -1.80
N GLU A 332 -6.66 -25.10 -0.51
CA GLU A 332 -8.05 -24.85 -0.05
C GLU A 332 -8.35 -23.36 0.15
N ARG A 333 -7.31 -22.53 0.25
CA ARG A 333 -7.40 -21.10 0.59
C ARG A 333 -6.44 -20.30 -0.27
N SER A 334 -6.87 -19.17 -0.81
CA SER A 334 -6.03 -18.35 -1.70
C SER A 334 -6.19 -16.84 -1.55
N GLY A 335 -7.27 -16.41 -0.90
CA GLY A 335 -7.61 -15.00 -0.70
C GLY A 335 -7.39 -14.54 0.74
N LEU A 336 -8.34 -13.76 1.26
CA LEU A 336 -8.30 -13.29 2.65
C LEU A 336 -8.35 -14.43 3.67
N ASP A 337 -9.04 -15.51 3.33
CA ASP A 337 -9.18 -16.73 4.12
C ASP A 337 -7.87 -17.53 4.27
N ALA A 338 -6.88 -17.26 3.43
CA ALA A 338 -5.56 -17.87 3.53
C ALA A 338 -4.73 -17.35 4.72
N PHE A 339 -5.08 -16.17 5.26
CA PHE A 339 -4.33 -15.47 6.30
C PHE A 339 -5.23 -15.15 7.51
N VAL A 340 -5.77 -16.20 8.10
CA VAL A 340 -6.60 -16.18 9.33
C VAL A 340 -5.98 -17.11 10.37
N ASP A 341 -6.38 -17.01 11.63
CA ASP A 341 -5.78 -17.80 12.72
C ASP A 341 -6.01 -19.31 12.55
N GLU A 342 -7.12 -19.71 11.92
CA GLU A 342 -7.39 -21.10 11.57
C GLU A 342 -6.36 -21.66 10.57
N ALA A 343 -5.95 -20.86 9.60
CA ALA A 343 -4.92 -21.26 8.63
C ALA A 343 -3.52 -21.33 9.28
N VAL A 344 -3.21 -20.38 10.18
CA VAL A 344 -1.94 -20.36 10.94
C VAL A 344 -1.78 -21.61 11.80
N ASN A 345 -2.87 -22.20 12.27
CA ASN A 345 -2.90 -23.39 13.11
C ASN A 345 -3.22 -24.68 12.34
N ASP A 346 -3.41 -24.64 11.03
CA ASP A 346 -3.63 -25.85 10.22
C ASP A 346 -2.37 -26.73 10.20
N PRO A 347 -2.44 -27.97 10.73
CA PRO A 347 -1.26 -28.83 10.85
C PRO A 347 -0.63 -29.20 9.50
N ARG A 348 -1.40 -29.20 8.40
CA ARG A 348 -0.88 -29.45 7.05
C ARG A 348 0.01 -28.29 6.59
N ILE A 349 -0.46 -27.03 6.81
CA ILE A 349 0.28 -25.81 6.48
C ILE A 349 1.55 -25.72 7.35
N VAL A 350 1.40 -25.91 8.66
CA VAL A 350 2.51 -25.85 9.63
C VAL A 350 3.59 -26.89 9.30
N ASN A 351 3.20 -28.13 8.99
CA ASN A 351 4.14 -29.19 8.62
C ASN A 351 4.87 -28.85 7.32
N LEU A 352 4.16 -28.41 6.29
CA LEU A 352 4.78 -28.07 5.01
C LEU A 352 5.69 -26.84 5.14
N ALA A 353 5.23 -25.77 5.81
CA ALA A 353 6.02 -24.56 6.04
C ALA A 353 7.34 -24.85 6.77
N SER A 354 7.37 -25.83 7.69
CA SER A 354 8.58 -26.23 8.41
C SER A 354 9.66 -26.87 7.50
N LYS A 355 9.28 -27.34 6.31
CA LYS A 355 10.17 -27.91 5.29
C LYS A 355 10.68 -26.87 4.30
N ILE A 356 10.22 -25.61 4.39
CA ILE A 356 10.57 -24.53 3.45
C ILE A 356 11.64 -23.66 4.07
N ARG A 357 12.81 -23.59 3.45
CA ARG A 357 13.93 -22.73 3.86
C ARG A 357 14.05 -21.56 2.90
N VAL A 358 14.20 -20.35 3.43
CA VAL A 358 14.43 -19.14 2.64
C VAL A 358 15.82 -18.62 2.95
N ILE A 359 16.63 -18.41 1.91
CA ILE A 359 18.02 -17.94 2.03
C ILE A 359 18.26 -16.75 1.12
N GLU A 360 19.12 -15.82 1.56
CA GLU A 360 19.59 -14.74 0.71
C GLU A 360 20.56 -15.25 -0.34
N GLU A 361 20.34 -14.88 -1.59
CA GLU A 361 21.31 -15.00 -2.68
C GLU A 361 21.88 -13.61 -2.99
N PRO A 362 23.16 -13.33 -2.64
CA PRO A 362 23.74 -11.99 -2.80
C PRO A 362 23.67 -11.43 -4.21
N SER A 363 23.80 -12.29 -5.22
CA SER A 363 23.69 -11.88 -6.63
C SER A 363 22.28 -11.34 -6.98
N PHE A 364 21.22 -11.86 -6.33
CA PHE A 364 19.85 -11.37 -6.50
C PHE A 364 19.64 -10.05 -5.77
N SER A 365 20.26 -9.89 -4.60
CA SER A 365 20.24 -8.63 -3.84
C SER A 365 20.91 -7.47 -4.59
N ALA A 366 21.97 -7.76 -5.36
CA ALA A 366 22.71 -6.76 -6.11
C ALA A 366 21.94 -6.14 -7.28
N VAL A 367 20.94 -6.84 -7.82
CA VAL A 367 20.12 -6.37 -8.95
C VAL A 367 18.75 -5.82 -8.50
N TYR A 368 18.42 -5.91 -7.21
CA TYR A 368 17.21 -5.31 -6.66
C TYR A 368 17.33 -3.76 -6.59
N PRO A 369 16.28 -2.96 -6.87
CA PRO A 369 14.91 -3.37 -7.19
C PRO A 369 14.64 -3.63 -8.69
N ALA A 370 15.61 -3.48 -9.58
CA ALA A 370 15.42 -3.68 -11.03
C ALA A 370 14.92 -5.10 -11.36
N GLN A 371 15.32 -6.10 -10.56
CA GLN A 371 14.78 -7.45 -10.60
C GLN A 371 14.43 -7.90 -9.18
N GLN A 372 13.29 -8.60 -9.03
CA GLN A 372 12.84 -9.21 -7.76
C GLN A 372 13.04 -10.72 -7.83
N ARG A 373 14.29 -11.12 -8.12
CA ARG A 373 14.62 -12.50 -8.45
C ARG A 373 14.43 -13.45 -7.28
N VAL A 374 13.74 -14.58 -7.55
CA VAL A 374 13.59 -15.74 -6.66
C VAL A 374 13.75 -17.00 -7.47
N ASP A 375 14.57 -17.94 -6.98
CA ASP A 375 14.69 -19.31 -7.48
C ASP A 375 14.17 -20.27 -6.40
N LEU A 376 13.29 -21.20 -6.79
CA LEU A 376 12.66 -22.17 -5.91
C LEU A 376 13.01 -23.59 -6.36
N SER A 377 13.45 -24.39 -5.42
CA SER A 377 13.74 -25.83 -5.64
C SER A 377 12.91 -26.67 -4.67
N LEU A 378 12.19 -27.67 -5.18
CA LEU A 378 11.39 -28.60 -4.40
C LEU A 378 11.92 -30.02 -4.64
N THR A 379 12.23 -30.72 -3.56
CA THR A 379 12.65 -32.13 -3.59
C THR A 379 11.56 -33.00 -2.97
N THR A 380 11.17 -34.07 -3.64
CA THR A 380 10.19 -35.02 -3.12
C THR A 380 10.87 -36.13 -2.30
N LEU A 381 10.10 -36.85 -1.48
CA LEU A 381 10.53 -38.02 -0.74
C LEU A 381 11.09 -39.13 -1.67
N GLY A 382 10.63 -39.20 -2.91
CA GLY A 382 11.13 -40.09 -3.95
C GLY A 382 12.43 -39.61 -4.64
N GLY A 383 12.99 -38.47 -4.24
CA GLY A 383 14.21 -37.89 -4.80
C GLY A 383 14.03 -37.09 -6.09
N ALA A 384 12.81 -36.91 -6.60
CA ALA A 384 12.59 -36.07 -7.76
C ALA A 384 12.72 -34.57 -7.38
N CYS A 385 13.41 -33.79 -8.23
CA CYS A 385 13.62 -32.36 -8.02
C CYS A 385 12.86 -31.54 -9.07
N PHE A 386 12.19 -30.48 -8.62
CA PHE A 386 11.45 -29.52 -9.45
C PHE A 386 11.97 -28.11 -9.19
N HIS A 387 11.98 -27.28 -10.23
CA HIS A 387 12.54 -25.93 -10.15
C HIS A 387 11.58 -24.91 -10.75
N GLY A 388 11.45 -23.78 -10.07
CA GLY A 388 10.70 -22.60 -10.56
C GLY A 388 11.49 -21.34 -10.29
N GLN A 389 11.20 -20.29 -11.05
CA GLN A 389 11.90 -19.02 -10.93
C GLN A 389 10.97 -17.83 -11.18
N CYS A 390 11.31 -16.69 -10.57
CA CYS A 390 10.74 -15.40 -10.85
C CYS A 390 11.86 -14.38 -11.01
N THR A 391 11.85 -13.61 -12.09
CA THR A 391 12.78 -12.49 -12.30
C THR A 391 12.10 -11.15 -12.09
N THR A 392 10.88 -11.03 -12.61
CA THR A 392 10.01 -9.85 -12.43
C THR A 392 8.69 -10.30 -11.83
N THR A 393 8.33 -9.73 -10.70
CA THR A 393 7.11 -10.09 -9.99
C THR A 393 5.86 -9.67 -10.77
N SER A 394 4.85 -10.55 -10.84
CA SER A 394 3.55 -10.23 -11.46
C SER A 394 2.93 -8.97 -10.85
N GLY A 395 2.39 -8.10 -11.70
CA GLY A 395 1.83 -6.79 -11.30
C GLY A 395 2.79 -5.62 -11.46
N GLU A 396 4.08 -5.86 -11.74
CA GLU A 396 5.03 -4.81 -12.14
C GLU A 396 4.72 -4.27 -13.54
N PRO A 397 5.20 -3.06 -13.89
CA PRO A 397 4.97 -2.45 -15.22
C PRO A 397 5.34 -3.34 -16.39
N ASP A 398 6.45 -4.09 -16.26
CA ASP A 398 6.93 -5.02 -17.30
C ASP A 398 6.18 -6.37 -17.32
N ARG A 399 5.36 -6.63 -16.31
CA ARG A 399 4.54 -7.85 -16.16
C ARG A 399 3.22 -7.52 -15.48
N PRO A 400 2.38 -6.68 -16.07
CA PRO A 400 1.15 -6.20 -15.44
C PRO A 400 0.15 -7.35 -15.24
N HIS A 401 -0.69 -7.21 -14.23
CA HIS A 401 -1.88 -8.07 -14.11
C HIS A 401 -2.88 -7.74 -15.23
N SER A 402 -3.61 -8.75 -15.70
CA SER A 402 -4.71 -8.53 -16.63
C SER A 402 -5.88 -7.81 -15.94
N ASP A 403 -6.66 -7.05 -16.72
CA ASP A 403 -7.86 -6.36 -16.22
C ASP A 403 -8.86 -7.36 -15.60
N GLU A 404 -8.94 -8.58 -16.14
CA GLU A 404 -9.78 -9.65 -15.58
C GLU A 404 -9.31 -10.09 -14.18
N ALA A 405 -8.00 -10.19 -13.96
CA ALA A 405 -7.45 -10.56 -12.66
C ALA A 405 -7.73 -9.46 -11.60
N LEU A 406 -7.58 -8.20 -11.99
CA LEU A 406 -7.89 -7.06 -11.13
C LEU A 406 -9.39 -6.93 -10.87
N LEU A 407 -10.23 -7.14 -11.88
CA LEU A 407 -11.68 -7.17 -11.72
C LEU A 407 -12.12 -8.33 -10.80
N ARG A 408 -11.49 -9.49 -10.92
CA ARG A 408 -11.75 -10.64 -10.04
C ARG A 408 -11.44 -10.27 -8.60
N LYS A 409 -10.24 -9.72 -8.32
CA LYS A 409 -9.89 -9.21 -6.98
C LYS A 409 -10.94 -8.24 -6.44
N PHE A 410 -11.35 -7.27 -7.26
CA PHE A 410 -12.38 -6.31 -6.87
C PHE A 410 -13.68 -7.02 -6.51
N ASN A 411 -14.17 -7.93 -7.36
CA ASN A 411 -15.41 -8.66 -7.13
C ASN A 411 -15.33 -9.56 -5.90
N ASP A 412 -14.22 -10.27 -5.70
CA ASP A 412 -13.98 -11.14 -4.54
C ASP A 412 -14.01 -10.36 -3.22
N LEU A 413 -13.63 -9.08 -3.25
CA LEU A 413 -13.69 -8.21 -2.10
C LEU A 413 -15.02 -7.46 -1.98
N ALA A 414 -15.53 -6.90 -3.05
CA ALA A 414 -16.68 -5.98 -3.03
C ALA A 414 -18.03 -6.70 -2.92
N ILE A 415 -18.21 -7.82 -3.65
CA ILE A 415 -19.49 -8.55 -3.67
C ILE A 415 -19.88 -9.10 -2.29
N PRO A 416 -18.99 -9.75 -1.52
CA PRO A 416 -19.33 -10.17 -0.17
C PRO A 416 -19.60 -9.05 0.82
N LEU A 417 -19.10 -7.82 0.53
CA LEU A 417 -19.33 -6.65 1.37
C LEU A 417 -20.69 -6.02 1.10
N TRP A 418 -21.05 -5.86 -0.19
CA TRP A 418 -22.10 -4.94 -0.61
C TRP A 418 -23.14 -5.56 -1.55
N GLY A 419 -22.93 -6.80 -2.02
CA GLY A 419 -23.72 -7.44 -3.06
C GLY A 419 -23.33 -6.99 -4.47
N GLU A 420 -23.77 -7.75 -5.49
CA GLU A 420 -23.39 -7.54 -6.90
C GLU A 420 -23.79 -6.16 -7.44
N SER A 421 -25.01 -5.67 -7.10
CA SER A 421 -25.52 -4.38 -7.60
C SER A 421 -24.66 -3.23 -7.08
N ALA A 422 -24.50 -3.11 -5.76
CA ALA A 422 -23.74 -2.01 -5.16
C ALA A 422 -22.24 -2.09 -5.52
N ALA A 423 -21.66 -3.29 -5.63
CA ALA A 423 -20.29 -3.46 -6.11
C ALA A 423 -20.12 -2.97 -7.54
N SER A 424 -21.08 -3.30 -8.45
CA SER A 424 -21.07 -2.81 -9.84
C SER A 424 -21.26 -1.30 -9.92
N GLU A 425 -22.15 -0.73 -9.10
CA GLU A 425 -22.37 0.72 -9.01
C GLU A 425 -21.12 1.44 -8.52
N LEU A 426 -20.45 0.93 -7.47
CA LEU A 426 -19.19 1.48 -6.97
C LEU A 426 -18.11 1.49 -8.06
N ARG A 427 -17.92 0.34 -8.73
CA ARG A 427 -16.96 0.24 -9.83
C ARG A 427 -17.23 1.29 -10.91
N ASN A 428 -18.49 1.39 -11.36
CA ASN A 428 -18.87 2.34 -12.39
C ASN A 428 -18.69 3.79 -11.92
N ALA A 429 -19.05 4.10 -10.67
CA ALA A 429 -18.87 5.43 -10.08
C ALA A 429 -17.39 5.82 -10.01
N VAL A 430 -16.50 4.90 -9.62
CA VAL A 430 -15.06 5.18 -9.54
C VAL A 430 -14.44 5.32 -10.94
N LEU A 431 -14.79 4.46 -11.90
CA LEU A 431 -14.27 4.56 -13.27
C LEU A 431 -14.77 5.84 -13.98
N ASN A 432 -15.97 6.33 -13.63
CA ASN A 432 -16.53 7.58 -14.13
C ASN A 432 -16.30 8.77 -13.18
N MET A 433 -15.45 8.62 -12.18
CA MET A 433 -15.16 9.66 -11.18
C MET A 433 -14.75 11.00 -11.78
N PRO A 434 -14.01 11.09 -12.90
CA PRO A 434 -13.72 12.38 -13.54
C PRO A 434 -14.95 13.19 -13.92
N ALA A 435 -16.10 12.55 -14.13
CA ALA A 435 -17.37 13.22 -14.42
C ALA A 435 -18.22 13.48 -13.15
N CYS A 436 -17.81 12.97 -12.00
CA CYS A 436 -18.52 13.13 -10.74
C CYS A 436 -18.41 14.59 -10.26
N PRO A 437 -19.53 15.32 -10.06
CA PRO A 437 -19.49 16.69 -9.62
C PRO A 437 -19.25 16.84 -8.10
N ASP A 438 -19.49 15.79 -7.31
CA ASP A 438 -19.46 15.82 -5.86
C ASP A 438 -19.11 14.44 -5.29
N VAL A 439 -17.87 14.29 -4.80
CA VAL A 439 -17.33 13.03 -4.24
C VAL A 439 -18.03 12.64 -2.94
N SER A 440 -18.71 13.57 -2.24
CA SER A 440 -19.45 13.24 -1.04
C SER A 440 -20.56 12.21 -1.30
N LYS A 441 -21.04 12.13 -2.55
CA LYS A 441 -22.11 11.21 -2.97
C LYS A 441 -21.60 9.84 -3.42
N LEU A 442 -20.29 9.67 -3.55
CA LEU A 442 -19.68 8.44 -4.11
C LEU A 442 -20.07 7.17 -3.38
N LEU A 443 -20.22 7.24 -2.05
CA LEU A 443 -20.44 6.08 -1.19
C LEU A 443 -21.88 5.96 -0.65
N HIS A 444 -22.78 6.84 -1.07
CA HIS A 444 -24.16 6.90 -0.54
C HIS A 444 -25.02 5.68 -0.84
N PHE A 445 -24.65 4.89 -1.85
CA PHE A 445 -25.37 3.67 -2.23
C PHE A 445 -24.78 2.40 -1.61
N LEU A 446 -23.69 2.52 -0.86
CA LEU A 446 -23.14 1.40 -0.12
C LEU A 446 -23.92 1.21 1.17
N PRO A 447 -24.36 -0.02 1.46
CA PRO A 447 -25.08 -0.33 2.70
C PRO A 447 -24.18 -0.23 3.94
#